data_bc31fa476104ee3dac4dec0f01c2dc6d
#
_entry.id   bc31fa476104ee3dac4dec0f01c2dc6d
#
_cell.length_a   1.000
_cell.length_b   1.000
_cell.length_c   1.000
_cell.angle_alpha   90.00
_cell.angle_beta   90.00
_cell.angle_gamma   90.00
#
_symmetry.space_group_name_H-M   'P 1'
#
loop_
_entity.id
_entity.type
_entity.pdbx_description
1 polymer ?
#
loop_
_entity_poly.entity_id
_entity_poly.type
_entity_poly.pdbx_seq_one_letter_code
_entity_poly.pdbx_strand_id
1 'polypeptide(L)'
;LFETTLEFARQTDNDYILIENVPDFLNAKPKNAEHILKGKTVGEYIKEELEKLGYIVNIGIFSAADYGTAQDRQRSLILASKKELGIWKFPKKDKFRKVLFEAIGDLPSLEPGEKDRTRPFHYAPELPACQINFLKHTPTAHSAWENSKAFRPVNVDGTESGAKFKSSFSRKDWN
;
A
#
# COMPACT_ATOMS: atom_id res chain seq x y z
N LEU A 1 10.01 15.06 -4.17
CA LEU A 1 9.31 14.57 -2.96
C LEU A 1 10.28 14.31 -1.81
N PHE A 2 11.30 13.42 -1.95
CA PHE A 2 12.24 13.11 -0.84
C PHE A 2 13.07 14.34 -0.41
N GLU A 3 13.50 15.20 -1.33
CA GLU A 3 14.19 16.45 -1.01
C GLU A 3 13.33 17.39 -0.18
N THR A 4 12.03 17.52 -0.50
CA THR A 4 11.10 18.33 0.27
C THR A 4 10.97 17.83 1.72
N THR A 5 10.97 16.50 1.90
CA THR A 5 10.95 15.89 3.26
C THR A 5 12.23 16.19 4.03
N LEU A 6 13.39 16.09 3.38
CA LEU A 6 14.66 16.41 4.00
C LEU A 6 14.80 17.90 4.31
N GLU A 7 14.31 18.77 3.43
CA GLU A 7 14.31 20.21 3.69
C GLU A 7 13.42 20.56 4.88
N PHE A 8 12.24 19.94 4.98
CA PHE A 8 11.39 20.06 6.16
C PHE A 8 12.13 19.60 7.43
N ALA A 9 12.83 18.48 7.37
CA ALA A 9 13.61 17.97 8.50
C ALA A 9 14.77 18.93 8.91
N ARG A 10 15.38 19.65 7.95
CA ARG A 10 16.41 20.64 8.24
C ARG A 10 15.86 21.90 8.91
N GLN A 11 14.63 22.29 8.55
CA GLN A 11 14.00 23.51 9.04
C GLN A 11 13.28 23.33 10.38
N THR A 12 12.94 22.11 10.74
CA THR A 12 12.20 21.79 11.96
C THR A 12 13.05 20.93 12.88
N ASP A 13 13.04 21.25 14.16
CA ASP A 13 13.78 20.52 15.18
C ASP A 13 12.94 19.35 15.75
N ASN A 14 12.56 18.40 14.87
CA ASN A 14 11.73 17.26 15.27
C ASN A 14 12.53 16.21 16.02
N ASP A 15 11.97 15.69 17.09
CA ASP A 15 12.56 14.57 17.85
C ASP A 15 12.51 13.26 17.07
N TYR A 16 11.44 13.06 16.31
CA TYR A 16 11.19 11.85 15.52
C TYR A 16 10.72 12.21 14.11
N ILE A 17 11.20 11.44 13.13
CA ILE A 17 10.76 11.53 11.73
C ILE A 17 10.39 10.13 11.27
N LEU A 18 9.17 9.97 10.73
CA LEU A 18 8.71 8.75 10.08
C LEU A 18 8.43 9.04 8.61
N ILE A 19 9.04 8.24 7.73
CA ILE A 19 8.76 8.27 6.29
C ILE A 19 8.22 6.91 5.89
N GLU A 20 6.99 6.89 5.35
CA GLU A 20 6.35 5.70 4.79
C GLU A 20 6.26 5.80 3.28
N ASN A 21 6.59 4.71 2.59
CA ASN A 21 6.46 4.62 1.15
C ASN A 21 6.31 3.15 0.69
N VAL A 22 6.15 2.95 -0.62
CA VAL A 22 6.23 1.61 -1.22
C VAL A 22 7.67 1.08 -1.16
N PRO A 23 7.88 -0.27 -1.14
CA PRO A 23 9.22 -0.85 -1.01
C PRO A 23 10.23 -0.36 -2.05
N ASP A 24 9.79 -0.23 -3.30
CA ASP A 24 10.64 0.20 -4.42
C ASP A 24 11.21 1.60 -4.25
N PHE A 25 10.59 2.43 -3.41
CA PHE A 25 11.08 3.78 -3.11
C PHE A 25 12.51 3.76 -2.54
N LEU A 26 12.84 2.80 -1.68
CA LEU A 26 14.17 2.71 -1.09
C LEU A 26 15.27 2.46 -2.12
N ASN A 27 14.95 1.67 -3.14
CA ASN A 27 15.91 1.26 -4.18
C ASN A 27 15.85 2.16 -5.42
N ALA A 28 14.95 3.14 -5.46
CA ALA A 28 14.79 4.02 -6.59
C ALA A 28 16.06 4.85 -6.88
N LYS A 29 16.39 4.98 -8.17
CA LYS A 29 17.45 5.84 -8.71
C LYS A 29 16.87 6.71 -9.84
N PRO A 30 16.02 7.70 -9.53
CA PRO A 30 15.38 8.50 -10.55
C PRO A 30 16.43 9.33 -11.32
N LYS A 31 16.43 9.23 -12.64
CA LYS A 31 17.40 9.92 -13.54
C LYS A 31 17.43 11.43 -13.35
N ASN A 32 16.28 12.04 -13.11
CA ASN A 32 16.16 13.48 -12.87
C ASN A 32 16.74 13.94 -11.51
N ALA A 33 17.09 13.02 -10.63
CA ALA A 33 17.71 13.30 -9.33
C ALA A 33 19.14 12.74 -9.21
N GLU A 34 19.75 12.27 -10.29
CA GLU A 34 21.08 11.66 -10.27
C GLU A 34 22.16 12.63 -9.75
N HIS A 35 22.08 13.92 -10.07
CA HIS A 35 22.96 14.95 -9.58
C HIS A 35 22.91 15.15 -8.05
N ILE A 36 21.75 14.83 -7.43
CA ILE A 36 21.55 14.87 -5.98
C ILE A 36 22.01 13.55 -5.35
N LEU A 37 21.57 12.43 -5.91
CA LEU A 37 21.80 11.10 -5.37
C LEU A 37 23.26 10.63 -5.51
N LYS A 38 24.01 11.13 -6.49
CA LYS A 38 25.42 10.79 -6.73
C LYS A 38 25.67 9.28 -6.78
N GLY A 39 24.80 8.55 -7.50
CA GLY A 39 24.87 7.10 -7.65
C GLY A 39 24.20 6.28 -6.52
N LYS A 40 23.77 6.89 -5.43
CA LYS A 40 23.04 6.23 -4.33
C LYS A 40 21.60 5.97 -4.69
N THR A 41 20.96 5.06 -3.96
CA THR A 41 19.52 4.93 -3.95
C THR A 41 18.87 6.04 -3.10
N VAL A 42 17.59 6.26 -3.28
CA VAL A 42 16.82 7.23 -2.46
C VAL A 42 16.90 6.88 -0.97
N GLY A 43 16.81 5.58 -0.62
CA GLY A 43 16.91 5.14 0.78
C GLY A 43 18.28 5.41 1.41
N GLU A 44 19.36 5.11 0.68
CA GLU A 44 20.74 5.39 1.12
C GLU A 44 20.97 6.90 1.30
N TYR A 45 20.48 7.71 0.37
CA TYR A 45 20.63 9.15 0.43
C TYR A 45 19.87 9.76 1.62
N ILE A 46 18.58 9.39 1.80
CA ILE A 46 17.78 9.87 2.93
C ILE A 46 18.45 9.50 4.27
N LYS A 47 18.91 8.26 4.39
CA LYS A 47 19.61 7.79 5.60
C LYS A 47 20.81 8.67 5.91
N GLU A 48 21.68 8.87 4.94
CA GLU A 48 22.90 9.67 5.13
C GLU A 48 22.61 11.12 5.50
N GLU A 49 21.63 11.75 4.84
CA GLU A 49 21.25 13.12 5.12
C GLU A 49 20.65 13.29 6.53
N LEU A 50 19.79 12.35 6.96
CA LEU A 50 19.25 12.37 8.32
C LEU A 50 20.34 12.09 9.37
N GLU A 51 21.29 11.19 9.09
CA GLU A 51 22.43 10.95 9.99
C GLU A 51 23.33 12.18 10.14
N LYS A 52 23.53 12.98 9.07
CA LYS A 52 24.23 14.28 9.13
C LYS A 52 23.51 15.31 10.00
N LEU A 53 22.18 15.24 10.03
CA LEU A 53 21.36 16.10 10.89
C LEU A 53 21.29 15.63 12.36
N GLY A 54 22.02 14.57 12.72
CA GLY A 54 22.11 14.08 14.10
C GLY A 54 21.08 13.01 14.47
N TYR A 55 20.40 12.43 13.49
CA TYR A 55 19.45 11.33 13.75
C TYR A 55 20.13 9.96 13.75
N ILE A 56 19.56 9.01 14.50
CA ILE A 56 19.77 7.58 14.34
C ILE A 56 18.68 7.07 13.43
N VAL A 57 19.04 6.42 12.32
CA VAL A 57 18.11 6.01 11.29
C VAL A 57 17.97 4.49 11.24
N ASN A 58 16.71 4.00 11.30
CA ASN A 58 16.36 2.59 11.20
C ASN A 58 15.41 2.40 10.00
N ILE A 59 15.78 1.51 9.07
CA ILE A 59 15.04 1.30 7.82
C ILE A 59 14.61 -0.17 7.73
N GLY A 60 13.37 -0.40 7.30
CA GLY A 60 12.85 -1.74 7.06
C GLY A 60 11.70 -1.78 6.08
N ILE A 61 11.43 -2.98 5.57
CA ILE A 61 10.25 -3.29 4.75
C ILE A 61 9.33 -4.20 5.58
N PHE A 62 8.06 -3.85 5.64
CA PHE A 62 7.07 -4.48 6.50
C PHE A 62 5.82 -4.83 5.71
N SER A 63 5.22 -5.99 6.01
CA SER A 63 3.87 -6.29 5.57
C SER A 63 2.88 -5.98 6.70
N ALA A 64 1.79 -5.30 6.38
CA ALA A 64 0.72 -5.04 7.33
C ALA A 64 0.14 -6.34 7.92
N ALA A 65 0.18 -7.46 7.17
CA ALA A 65 -0.25 -8.77 7.64
C ALA A 65 0.58 -9.28 8.84
N ASP A 66 1.84 -8.85 8.99
CA ASP A 66 2.71 -9.21 10.11
C ASP A 66 2.35 -8.45 11.41
N TYR A 67 1.35 -7.56 11.36
CA TYR A 67 0.93 -6.68 12.45
C TYR A 67 -0.60 -6.68 12.67
N GLY A 68 -1.23 -7.82 12.46
CA GLY A 68 -2.63 -8.09 12.81
C GLY A 68 -3.67 -7.62 11.78
N THR A 69 -3.26 -7.17 10.59
CA THR A 69 -4.22 -6.87 9.52
C THR A 69 -4.39 -8.08 8.58
N ALA A 70 -5.59 -8.25 8.04
CA ALA A 70 -5.86 -9.27 7.02
C ALA A 70 -5.54 -8.78 5.60
N GLN A 71 -4.41 -8.08 5.45
CA GLN A 71 -3.96 -7.54 4.17
C GLN A 71 -2.43 -7.65 4.05
N ASP A 72 -1.95 -8.38 3.06
CA ASP A 72 -0.53 -8.38 2.72
C ASP A 72 -0.19 -7.11 1.92
N ARG A 73 0.10 -6.05 2.64
CA ARG A 73 0.45 -4.74 2.10
C ARG A 73 1.85 -4.36 2.55
N GLN A 74 2.81 -4.49 1.66
CA GLN A 74 4.19 -4.14 1.96
C GLN A 74 4.42 -2.63 1.90
N ARG A 75 5.17 -2.12 2.88
CA ARG A 75 5.61 -0.74 2.98
C ARG A 75 7.04 -0.66 3.46
N SER A 76 7.78 0.29 2.91
CA SER A 76 9.05 0.72 3.47
C SER A 76 8.81 1.78 4.54
N LEU A 77 9.49 1.63 5.66
CA LEU A 77 9.47 2.60 6.74
C LEU A 77 10.90 3.05 7.05
N ILE A 78 11.07 4.35 7.17
CA ILE A 78 12.29 4.97 7.69
C ILE A 78 11.90 5.63 9.01
N LEU A 79 12.47 5.14 10.11
CA LEU A 79 12.32 5.72 11.44
C LEU A 79 13.61 6.45 11.79
N ALA A 80 13.51 7.71 12.08
CA ALA A 80 14.64 8.51 12.56
C ALA A 80 14.31 9.12 13.91
N SER A 81 15.25 9.06 14.85
CA SER A 81 15.16 9.67 16.17
C SER A 81 16.44 10.44 16.48
N LYS A 82 16.35 11.55 17.18
CA LYS A 82 17.55 12.27 17.64
C LYS A 82 18.47 11.34 18.47
N LYS A 83 19.77 11.51 18.36
CA LYS A 83 20.76 10.62 19.00
C LYS A 83 20.58 10.52 20.52
N GLU A 84 20.24 11.60 21.18
CA GLU A 84 19.97 11.67 22.62
C GLU A 84 18.74 10.86 23.07
N LEU A 85 17.79 10.58 22.14
CA LEU A 85 16.60 9.77 22.42
C LEU A 85 16.83 8.28 22.17
N GLY A 86 18.00 7.92 21.63
CA GLY A 86 18.32 6.54 21.28
C GLY A 86 17.62 6.04 20.03
N ILE A 87 17.79 4.76 19.72
CA ILE A 87 17.24 4.16 18.50
C ILE A 87 15.72 3.93 18.60
N TRP A 88 14.96 4.45 17.65
CA TRP A 88 13.56 4.12 17.48
C TRP A 88 13.41 2.74 16.82
N LYS A 89 12.95 1.76 17.60
CA LYS A 89 12.85 0.37 17.17
C LYS A 89 11.49 0.09 16.52
N PHE A 90 11.49 -0.81 15.54
CA PHE A 90 10.25 -1.35 15.00
C PHE A 90 9.55 -2.27 16.01
N PRO A 91 8.20 -2.32 16.00
CA PRO A 91 7.45 -3.27 16.82
C PRO A 91 7.77 -4.71 16.41
N LYS A 92 7.57 -5.64 17.33
CA LYS A 92 7.68 -7.07 17.03
C LYS A 92 6.53 -7.50 16.14
N LYS A 93 6.83 -8.38 15.19
CA LYS A 93 5.81 -9.02 14.35
C LYS A 93 4.90 -9.92 15.18
N ASP A 94 3.62 -10.00 14.78
CA ASP A 94 2.69 -10.98 15.33
C ASP A 94 3.12 -12.41 14.97
N LYS A 95 2.78 -13.37 15.82
CA LYS A 95 3.10 -14.78 15.58
C LYS A 95 2.24 -15.39 14.46
N PHE A 96 1.02 -14.88 14.28
CA PHE A 96 0.05 -15.38 13.33
C PHE A 96 -0.47 -14.25 12.46
N ARG A 97 -0.66 -14.53 11.17
CA ARG A 97 -1.31 -13.63 10.23
C ARG A 97 -2.82 -13.92 10.23
N LYS A 98 -3.62 -12.87 10.22
CA LYS A 98 -5.07 -12.98 10.03
C LYS A 98 -5.39 -13.19 8.56
N VAL A 99 -6.33 -14.08 8.27
CA VAL A 99 -6.91 -14.24 6.94
C VAL A 99 -8.11 -13.31 6.76
N LEU A 100 -8.49 -13.05 5.51
CA LEU A 100 -9.59 -12.13 5.21
C LEU A 100 -10.91 -12.58 5.85
N PHE A 101 -11.18 -13.87 5.88
CA PHE A 101 -12.38 -14.44 6.51
C PHE A 101 -12.49 -14.10 8.00
N GLU A 102 -11.39 -14.14 8.75
CA GLU A 102 -11.37 -13.79 10.17
C GLU A 102 -11.66 -12.28 10.42
N ALA A 103 -11.41 -11.44 9.43
CA ALA A 103 -11.59 -10.00 9.56
C ALA A 103 -13.00 -9.52 9.16
N ILE A 104 -13.61 -10.14 8.17
CA ILE A 104 -14.87 -9.66 7.58
C ILE A 104 -15.89 -10.78 7.26
N GLY A 105 -15.59 -12.03 7.61
CA GLY A 105 -16.47 -13.16 7.28
C GLY A 105 -17.84 -13.16 7.97
N ASP A 106 -17.99 -12.38 9.05
CA ASP A 106 -19.24 -12.17 9.78
C ASP A 106 -20.10 -11.03 9.19
N LEU A 107 -19.57 -10.28 8.21
CA LEU A 107 -20.31 -9.20 7.58
C LEU A 107 -21.34 -9.76 6.58
N PRO A 108 -22.58 -9.23 6.53
CA PRO A 108 -23.55 -9.63 5.53
C PRO A 108 -23.07 -9.27 4.13
N SER A 109 -23.42 -10.10 3.16
CA SER A 109 -23.18 -9.78 1.75
C SER A 109 -24.02 -8.59 1.33
N LEU A 110 -23.46 -7.68 0.54
CA LEU A 110 -24.13 -6.52 -0.02
C LEU A 110 -24.08 -6.56 -1.56
N GLU A 111 -25.20 -6.25 -2.18
CA GLU A 111 -25.24 -5.99 -3.62
C GLU A 111 -24.73 -4.56 -3.92
N PRO A 112 -24.27 -4.26 -5.17
CA PRO A 112 -23.89 -2.92 -5.56
C PRO A 112 -24.97 -1.86 -5.25
N GLY A 113 -24.59 -0.79 -4.57
CA GLY A 113 -25.50 0.27 -4.11
C GLY A 113 -26.10 0.04 -2.72
N GLU A 114 -25.95 -1.13 -2.14
CA GLU A 114 -26.49 -1.42 -0.81
C GLU A 114 -25.61 -0.88 0.32
N LYS A 115 -26.30 -0.60 1.44
CA LYS A 115 -25.67 -0.13 2.68
C LYS A 115 -26.29 -0.84 3.87
N ASP A 116 -25.44 -1.40 4.73
CA ASP A 116 -25.86 -1.91 6.03
C ASP A 116 -26.24 -0.73 6.96
N ARG A 117 -27.46 -0.77 7.49
CA ARG A 117 -27.97 0.28 8.39
C ARG A 117 -27.46 0.14 9.82
N THR A 118 -26.97 -1.03 10.17
CA THR A 118 -26.53 -1.36 11.53
C THR A 118 -25.02 -1.26 11.72
N ARG A 119 -24.24 -1.32 10.63
CA ARG A 119 -22.78 -1.29 10.64
C ARG A 119 -22.26 -0.04 9.91
N PRO A 120 -21.69 0.94 10.64
CA PRO A 120 -21.05 2.10 10.02
C PRO A 120 -19.96 1.65 9.04
N PHE A 121 -19.88 2.33 7.90
CA PHE A 121 -18.88 2.08 6.83
C PHE A 121 -19.03 0.74 6.08
N HIS A 122 -20.03 -0.10 6.39
CA HIS A 122 -20.33 -1.28 5.60
C HIS A 122 -21.34 -0.94 4.50
N TYR A 123 -20.83 -0.66 3.31
CA TYR A 123 -21.61 -0.33 2.12
C TYR A 123 -20.88 -0.79 0.86
N ALA A 124 -21.65 -1.14 -0.16
CA ALA A 124 -21.16 -1.44 -1.49
C ALA A 124 -21.44 -0.23 -2.41
N PRO A 125 -20.43 0.35 -3.08
CA PRO A 125 -20.67 1.43 -4.03
C PRO A 125 -21.51 0.94 -5.22
N GLU A 126 -22.25 1.85 -5.84
CA GLU A 126 -22.88 1.57 -7.12
C GLU A 126 -21.82 1.26 -8.19
N LEU A 127 -22.10 0.25 -9.00
CA LEU A 127 -21.23 -0.16 -10.09
C LEU A 127 -22.00 -0.16 -11.41
N PRO A 128 -21.37 0.25 -12.52
CA PRO A 128 -21.95 0.10 -13.86
C PRO A 128 -22.28 -1.37 -14.17
N ALA A 129 -23.36 -1.61 -14.90
CA ALA A 129 -23.81 -2.96 -15.25
C ALA A 129 -22.70 -3.82 -15.91
N CYS A 130 -21.86 -3.22 -16.76
CA CYS A 130 -20.71 -3.90 -17.37
C CYS A 130 -19.71 -4.41 -16.32
N GLN A 131 -19.46 -3.64 -15.24
CA GLN A 131 -18.58 -4.08 -14.16
C GLN A 131 -19.20 -5.20 -13.33
N ILE A 132 -20.48 -5.10 -13.00
CA ILE A 132 -21.21 -6.17 -12.32
C ILE A 132 -21.12 -7.47 -13.11
N ASN A 133 -21.29 -7.40 -14.42
CA ASN A 133 -21.27 -8.57 -15.30
C ASN A 133 -19.90 -9.29 -15.23
N PHE A 134 -18.80 -8.62 -15.45
CA PHE A 134 -17.50 -9.32 -15.42
C PHE A 134 -17.08 -9.75 -14.01
N LEU A 135 -17.46 -8.99 -12.96
CA LEU A 135 -17.16 -9.38 -11.58
C LEU A 135 -17.91 -10.64 -11.15
N LYS A 136 -19.17 -10.80 -11.56
CA LYS A 136 -19.96 -12.03 -11.31
C LYS A 136 -19.32 -13.27 -11.89
N HIS A 137 -18.60 -13.13 -13.01
CA HIS A 137 -17.94 -14.24 -13.70
C HIS A 137 -16.47 -14.42 -13.29
N THR A 138 -15.97 -13.62 -12.35
CA THR A 138 -14.59 -13.73 -11.87
C THR A 138 -14.53 -14.73 -10.70
N PRO A 139 -13.80 -15.85 -10.82
CA PRO A 139 -13.63 -16.77 -9.72
C PRO A 139 -12.87 -16.15 -8.54
N THR A 140 -13.04 -16.70 -7.35
CA THR A 140 -12.23 -16.32 -6.18
C THR A 140 -10.74 -16.52 -6.47
N ALA A 141 -9.90 -15.63 -5.97
CA ALA A 141 -8.45 -15.57 -6.19
C ALA A 141 -7.99 -15.25 -7.63
N HIS A 142 -8.94 -15.02 -8.56
CA HIS A 142 -8.63 -14.71 -9.95
C HIS A 142 -8.86 -13.24 -10.31
N SER A 143 -8.30 -12.83 -11.43
CA SER A 143 -8.56 -11.54 -12.05
C SER A 143 -9.67 -11.66 -13.10
N ALA A 144 -10.50 -10.63 -13.25
CA ALA A 144 -11.50 -10.57 -14.32
C ALA A 144 -10.91 -10.67 -15.74
N TRP A 145 -9.62 -10.38 -15.90
CA TRP A 145 -8.89 -10.57 -17.16
C TRP A 145 -8.69 -12.04 -17.54
N GLU A 146 -8.87 -12.95 -16.58
CA GLU A 146 -8.80 -14.41 -16.78
C GLU A 146 -10.15 -15.01 -17.17
N ASN A 147 -11.23 -14.21 -17.12
CA ASN A 147 -12.54 -14.62 -17.60
C ASN A 147 -12.49 -14.95 -19.12
N SER A 148 -13.47 -15.72 -19.58
CA SER A 148 -13.69 -15.90 -21.02
C SER A 148 -13.87 -14.55 -21.71
N LYS A 149 -13.57 -14.46 -23.01
CA LYS A 149 -13.58 -13.21 -23.77
C LYS A 149 -14.90 -12.41 -23.61
N ALA A 150 -16.04 -13.11 -23.49
CA ALA A 150 -17.35 -12.49 -23.32
C ALA A 150 -17.55 -11.76 -21.99
N PHE A 151 -16.75 -12.08 -20.97
CA PHE A 151 -16.86 -11.54 -19.61
C PHE A 151 -15.56 -10.86 -19.14
N ARG A 152 -14.74 -10.40 -20.07
CA ARG A 152 -13.55 -9.59 -19.72
C ARG A 152 -13.94 -8.15 -19.41
N PRO A 153 -13.11 -7.43 -18.66
CA PRO A 153 -13.35 -6.03 -18.33
C PRO A 153 -13.52 -5.16 -19.58
N VAL A 154 -14.65 -4.43 -19.61
CA VAL A 154 -14.94 -3.44 -20.64
C VAL A 154 -15.27 -2.10 -19.99
N ASN A 155 -15.09 -1.02 -20.73
CA ASN A 155 -15.52 0.31 -20.36
C ASN A 155 -17.06 0.43 -20.46
N VAL A 156 -17.62 1.54 -19.96
CA VAL A 156 -19.07 1.80 -20.01
C VAL A 156 -19.59 1.86 -21.45
N ASP A 157 -18.76 2.26 -22.39
CA ASP A 157 -19.08 2.33 -23.84
C ASP A 157 -18.92 0.97 -24.56
N GLY A 158 -18.59 -0.11 -23.83
CA GLY A 158 -18.38 -1.45 -24.36
C GLY A 158 -17.03 -1.72 -24.99
N THR A 159 -16.12 -0.75 -25.06
CA THR A 159 -14.77 -0.95 -25.53
C THR A 159 -13.94 -1.77 -24.52
N GLU A 160 -12.88 -2.47 -24.98
CA GLU A 160 -12.00 -3.22 -24.08
C GLU A 160 -11.33 -2.27 -23.06
N SER A 161 -11.33 -2.66 -21.79
CA SER A 161 -10.75 -1.82 -20.74
C SER A 161 -9.24 -1.65 -20.95
N GLY A 162 -8.78 -0.41 -20.94
CA GLY A 162 -7.37 -0.04 -20.98
C GLY A 162 -6.65 -0.14 -19.64
N ALA A 163 -7.24 -0.79 -18.62
CA ALA A 163 -6.62 -0.90 -17.31
C ALA A 163 -5.26 -1.59 -17.38
N LYS A 164 -4.21 -0.88 -16.97
CA LYS A 164 -2.81 -1.34 -17.06
C LYS A 164 -2.48 -2.45 -16.06
N PHE A 165 -3.23 -2.54 -14.97
CA PHE A 165 -2.95 -3.47 -13.88
C PHE A 165 -4.00 -4.57 -13.82
N LYS A 166 -3.60 -5.80 -14.07
CA LYS A 166 -4.49 -6.98 -13.98
C LYS A 166 -5.14 -7.13 -12.60
N SER A 167 -4.50 -6.64 -11.54
CA SER A 167 -5.04 -6.64 -10.17
C SER A 167 -6.20 -5.67 -9.93
N SER A 168 -6.48 -4.73 -10.87
CA SER A 168 -7.54 -3.73 -10.71
C SER A 168 -8.93 -4.33 -10.56
N PHE A 169 -9.15 -5.52 -11.14
CA PHE A 169 -10.43 -6.22 -11.12
C PHE A 169 -10.27 -7.66 -10.61
N SER A 170 -9.57 -7.83 -9.52
CA SER A 170 -9.34 -9.15 -8.92
C SER A 170 -10.33 -9.42 -7.79
N ARG A 171 -10.88 -10.63 -7.75
CA ARG A 171 -11.63 -11.15 -6.61
C ARG A 171 -10.65 -11.77 -5.63
N LYS A 172 -10.62 -11.26 -4.41
CA LYS A 172 -9.67 -11.73 -3.38
C LYS A 172 -10.02 -13.12 -2.87
N ASP A 173 -8.99 -13.87 -2.48
CA ASP A 173 -9.15 -15.09 -1.73
C ASP A 173 -9.56 -14.78 -0.29
N TRP A 174 -10.31 -15.70 0.32
CA TRP A 174 -10.69 -15.63 1.73
C TRP A 174 -9.58 -16.12 2.67
N ASN A 175 -8.62 -16.88 2.14
CA ASN A 175 -7.51 -17.50 2.89
C ASN A 175 -6.23 -16.65 2.91
#